data_cf732fbd860bb207bbf3c0a84cea07b9
#
_entry.id   cf732fbd860bb207bbf3c0a84cea07b9
#
_cell.length_a   1.000
_cell.length_b   1.000
_cell.length_c   1.000
_cell.angle_alpha   90.00
_cell.angle_beta   90.00
_cell.angle_gamma   90.00
#
_symmetry.space_group_name_H-M   'P 1'
#
loop_
_entity.id
_entity.type
_entity.pdbx_description
1 polymer ?
#
loop_
_entity_poly.entity_id
_entity_poly.type
_entity_poly.pdbx_seq_one_letter_code
_entity_poly.pdbx_strand_id
1 'polypeptide(L)'
;MPFFYQQNINETAHLAIWSIQEPASFFETDVQLAVPIANEERRIQHLAVRLLFKLMMPAADLNQMVMADNGKPYLIGLPFHFSFSHCKGYAACAVDDKPIGIDIEIIHPRIAKVAHKFLNDSEKAMIA
;
A
#
# COMPACT_ATOMS: atom_id res chain seq x y z
N MET A 1 -6.25 7.69 -16.65
CA MET A 1 -5.54 8.09 -15.42
C MET A 1 -6.01 7.28 -14.25
N PRO A 2 -5.12 6.66 -13.50
CA PRO A 2 -5.53 6.01 -12.25
C PRO A 2 -6.00 7.07 -11.25
N PHE A 3 -6.98 6.72 -10.45
CA PHE A 3 -7.38 7.57 -9.33
C PHE A 3 -6.39 7.36 -8.19
N PHE A 4 -5.79 8.44 -7.74
CA PHE A 4 -4.71 8.40 -6.77
C PHE A 4 -4.97 9.47 -5.70
N TYR A 5 -4.94 9.05 -4.45
CA TYR A 5 -5.08 9.94 -3.31
C TYR A 5 -3.81 9.88 -2.48
N GLN A 6 -3.28 11.04 -2.12
CA GLN A 6 -2.07 11.12 -1.29
C GLN A 6 -2.28 12.15 -0.20
N GLN A 7 -1.83 11.81 1.01
CA GLN A 7 -1.93 12.68 2.17
C GLN A 7 -0.64 12.64 2.97
N ASN A 8 -0.16 13.82 3.38
CA ASN A 8 0.90 13.94 4.36
C ASN A 8 0.24 14.03 5.74
N ILE A 9 0.43 13.00 6.56
CA ILE A 9 -0.17 12.94 7.89
C ILE A 9 0.55 13.89 8.83
N ASN A 10 1.89 13.92 8.73
CA ASN A 10 2.76 14.86 9.45
C ASN A 10 4.06 15.01 8.66
N GLU A 11 5.11 15.57 9.24
CA GLU A 11 6.38 15.84 8.54
C GLU A 11 7.04 14.57 8.01
N THR A 12 6.84 13.43 8.66
CA THR A 12 7.51 12.17 8.31
C THR A 12 6.58 11.11 7.77
N ALA A 13 5.29 11.15 8.12
CA ALA A 13 4.33 10.11 7.76
C ALA A 13 3.53 10.50 6.52
N HIS A 14 3.52 9.60 5.54
CA HIS A 14 2.81 9.79 4.27
C HIS A 14 1.92 8.58 3.99
N LEU A 15 0.76 8.85 3.42
CA LEU A 15 -0.25 7.86 3.08
C LEU A 15 -0.65 8.03 1.63
N ALA A 16 -0.80 6.94 0.89
CA ALA A 16 -1.34 6.97 -0.46
C ALA A 16 -2.33 5.85 -0.68
N ILE A 17 -3.33 6.10 -1.50
CA ILE A 17 -4.38 5.15 -1.84
C ILE A 17 -4.60 5.17 -3.35
N TRP A 18 -4.74 4.00 -3.92
CA TRP A 18 -5.03 3.81 -5.34
C TRP A 18 -6.40 3.16 -5.48
N SER A 19 -7.31 3.80 -6.23
CA SER A 19 -8.56 3.18 -6.65
C SER A 19 -8.26 2.38 -7.91
N ILE A 20 -8.29 1.06 -7.82
CA ILE A 20 -7.82 0.18 -8.87
C ILE A 20 -8.88 0.07 -9.96
N GLN A 21 -8.56 0.52 -11.16
CA GLN A 21 -9.40 0.40 -12.35
C GLN A 21 -8.65 -0.25 -13.50
N GLU A 22 -7.36 -0.44 -13.36
CA GLU A 22 -6.49 -0.94 -14.40
C GLU A 22 -6.39 -2.47 -14.37
N PRO A 23 -6.12 -3.12 -15.51
CA PRO A 23 -5.87 -4.56 -15.53
C PRO A 23 -4.50 -4.89 -14.94
N ALA A 24 -4.27 -6.17 -14.64
CA ALA A 24 -2.99 -6.64 -14.11
C ALA A 24 -1.80 -6.23 -14.98
N SER A 25 -1.96 -6.27 -16.31
CA SER A 25 -0.90 -5.93 -17.26
C SER A 25 -0.37 -4.50 -17.08
N PHE A 26 -1.21 -3.59 -16.62
CA PHE A 26 -0.77 -2.22 -16.34
C PHE A 26 0.29 -2.19 -15.24
N PHE A 27 0.06 -2.95 -14.17
CA PHE A 27 0.98 -2.98 -13.03
C PHE A 27 2.21 -3.84 -13.30
N GLU A 28 2.07 -4.90 -14.08
CA GLU A 28 3.15 -5.85 -14.38
C GLU A 28 4.28 -5.22 -15.20
N THR A 29 4.04 -4.09 -15.84
CA THR A 29 5.07 -3.36 -16.56
C THR A 29 6.21 -2.89 -15.63
N ASP A 30 5.87 -2.48 -14.42
CA ASP A 30 6.82 -1.90 -13.48
C ASP A 30 7.06 -2.72 -12.22
N VAL A 31 6.22 -3.73 -11.96
CA VAL A 31 6.26 -4.50 -10.73
C VAL A 31 6.15 -5.98 -11.03
N GLN A 32 6.98 -6.78 -10.35
CA GLN A 32 6.89 -8.24 -10.38
C GLN A 32 6.71 -8.77 -8.97
N LEU A 33 5.85 -9.79 -8.83
CA LEU A 33 5.66 -10.47 -7.56
C LEU A 33 6.72 -11.56 -7.38
N ALA A 34 7.31 -11.62 -6.19
CA ALA A 34 8.28 -12.67 -5.85
C ALA A 34 7.63 -14.04 -5.81
N VAL A 35 6.36 -14.11 -5.41
CA VAL A 35 5.58 -15.34 -5.34
C VAL A 35 4.34 -15.17 -6.21
N PRO A 36 4.09 -16.09 -7.16
CA PRO A 36 2.90 -16.00 -8.01
C PRO A 36 1.61 -16.10 -7.21
N ILE A 37 0.61 -15.30 -7.60
CA ILE A 37 -0.72 -15.33 -7.03
C ILE A 37 -1.70 -15.69 -8.15
N ALA A 38 -2.39 -16.83 -8.00
CA ALA A 38 -3.25 -17.36 -9.04
C ALA A 38 -4.56 -16.58 -9.20
N ASN A 39 -5.14 -16.10 -8.10
CA ASN A 39 -6.36 -15.31 -8.14
C ASN A 39 -6.05 -13.93 -8.71
N GLU A 40 -6.66 -13.59 -9.85
CA GLU A 40 -6.35 -12.36 -10.56
C GLU A 40 -6.66 -11.11 -9.74
N GLU A 41 -7.81 -11.09 -9.06
CA GLU A 41 -8.19 -9.94 -8.25
C GLU A 41 -7.19 -9.68 -7.11
N ARG A 42 -6.77 -10.73 -6.43
CA ARG A 42 -5.74 -10.61 -5.39
C ARG A 42 -4.39 -10.22 -5.97
N ARG A 43 -4.04 -10.78 -7.14
CA ARG A 43 -2.80 -10.44 -7.81
C ARG A 43 -2.74 -8.95 -8.14
N ILE A 44 -3.83 -8.40 -8.66
CA ILE A 44 -3.92 -6.96 -8.97
C ILE A 44 -3.73 -6.12 -7.71
N GLN A 45 -4.36 -6.50 -6.60
CA GLN A 45 -4.22 -5.79 -5.35
C GLN A 45 -2.76 -5.76 -4.86
N HIS A 46 -2.08 -6.91 -4.92
CA HIS A 46 -0.69 -7.01 -4.51
C HIS A 46 0.25 -6.23 -5.43
N LEU A 47 -0.03 -6.24 -6.73
CA LEU A 47 0.73 -5.45 -7.70
C LEU A 47 0.52 -3.95 -7.48
N ALA A 48 -0.73 -3.56 -7.29
CA ALA A 48 -1.09 -2.14 -7.14
C ALA A 48 -0.44 -1.52 -5.89
N VAL A 49 -0.46 -2.24 -4.77
CA VAL A 49 0.13 -1.70 -3.53
C VAL A 49 1.65 -1.56 -3.66
N ARG A 50 2.30 -2.45 -4.40
CA ARG A 50 3.75 -2.36 -4.63
C ARG A 50 4.12 -1.24 -5.59
N LEU A 51 3.33 -1.03 -6.62
CA LEU A 51 3.53 0.11 -7.51
C LEU A 51 3.33 1.41 -6.75
N LEU A 52 2.30 1.49 -5.91
CA LEU A 52 2.04 2.63 -5.07
C LEU A 52 3.24 2.94 -4.17
N PHE A 53 3.78 1.93 -3.52
CA PHE A 53 4.97 2.07 -2.68
C PHE A 53 6.17 2.58 -3.50
N LYS A 54 6.37 2.04 -4.70
CA LYS A 54 7.45 2.47 -5.59
C LYS A 54 7.32 3.94 -5.98
N LEU A 55 6.08 4.40 -6.20
CA LEU A 55 5.84 5.82 -6.50
C LEU A 55 6.10 6.72 -5.29
N MET A 56 5.79 6.24 -4.08
CA MET A 56 6.06 6.98 -2.85
C MET A 56 7.55 7.01 -2.51
N MET A 57 8.25 5.91 -2.78
CA MET A 57 9.65 5.71 -2.41
C MET A 57 10.45 5.23 -3.63
N PRO A 58 10.72 6.13 -4.61
CA PRO A 58 11.36 5.72 -5.86
C PRO A 58 12.76 5.12 -5.70
N ALA A 59 13.46 5.45 -4.61
CA ALA A 59 14.80 4.91 -4.34
C ALA A 59 14.77 3.51 -3.72
N ALA A 60 13.61 3.02 -3.29
CA ALA A 60 13.50 1.69 -2.70
C ALA A 60 13.57 0.61 -3.78
N ASP A 61 14.31 -0.46 -3.48
CA ASP A 61 14.41 -1.61 -4.38
C ASP A 61 13.45 -2.70 -3.93
N LEU A 62 12.38 -2.90 -4.68
CA LEU A 62 11.37 -3.92 -4.36
C LEU A 62 11.95 -5.35 -4.35
N ASN A 63 13.05 -5.59 -5.06
CA ASN A 63 13.71 -6.90 -5.06
C ASN A 63 14.34 -7.23 -3.70
N GLN A 64 14.53 -6.24 -2.84
CA GLN A 64 15.04 -6.42 -1.49
C GLN A 64 13.93 -6.61 -0.46
N MET A 65 12.67 -6.66 -0.90
CA MET A 65 11.53 -6.84 -0.01
C MET A 65 11.46 -8.27 0.51
N VAL A 66 11.31 -8.41 1.80
CA VAL A 66 11.27 -9.70 2.50
C VAL A 66 9.99 -9.76 3.32
N MET A 67 9.43 -10.96 3.47
CA MET A 67 8.26 -11.17 4.31
C MET A 67 8.69 -11.60 5.70
N ALA A 68 8.21 -10.90 6.72
CA ALA A 68 8.40 -11.31 8.11
C ALA A 68 7.52 -12.52 8.45
N ASP A 69 7.80 -13.17 9.58
CA ASP A 69 7.04 -14.34 10.04
C ASP A 69 5.55 -14.07 10.21
N ASN A 70 5.20 -12.82 10.54
CA ASN A 70 3.80 -12.40 10.68
C ASN A 70 3.13 -12.04 9.35
N GLY A 71 3.81 -12.26 8.22
CA GLY A 71 3.29 -11.96 6.89
C GLY A 71 3.45 -10.52 6.43
N LYS A 72 4.04 -9.65 7.23
CA LYS A 72 4.26 -8.26 6.83
C LYS A 72 5.53 -8.12 6.00
N PRO A 73 5.50 -7.36 4.89
CA PRO A 73 6.71 -7.09 4.13
C PRO A 73 7.60 -6.06 4.83
N TYR A 74 8.90 -6.16 4.62
CA TYR A 74 9.87 -5.17 5.06
C TYR A 74 11.05 -5.12 4.11
N LEU A 75 11.80 -4.03 4.16
CA LEU A 75 13.04 -3.85 3.40
C LEU A 75 14.22 -3.73 4.35
N ILE A 76 15.22 -4.57 4.12
CA ILE A 76 16.41 -4.59 4.97
C ILE A 76 17.24 -3.32 4.72
N GLY A 77 17.70 -2.70 5.80
CA GLY A 77 18.62 -1.58 5.72
C GLY A 77 18.00 -0.22 5.46
N LEU A 78 16.68 -0.13 5.42
CA LEU A 78 16.01 1.17 5.24
C LEU A 78 15.75 1.83 6.60
N PRO A 79 15.94 3.16 6.70
CA PRO A 79 15.73 3.90 7.94
C PRO A 79 14.26 4.30 8.16
N PHE A 80 13.31 3.67 7.49
CA PHE A 80 11.89 3.98 7.64
C PHE A 80 11.05 2.70 7.67
N HIS A 81 9.82 2.85 8.10
CA HIS A 81 8.82 1.78 8.14
C HIS A 81 7.74 2.01 7.09
N PHE A 82 7.12 0.93 6.65
CA PHE A 82 5.98 1.03 5.75
C PHE A 82 4.96 -0.04 6.08
N SER A 83 3.73 0.18 5.62
CA SER A 83 2.64 -0.76 5.79
C SER A 83 1.79 -0.78 4.53
N PHE A 84 1.36 -1.97 4.13
CA PHE A 84 0.47 -2.19 2.99
C PHE A 84 -0.89 -2.65 3.48
N SER A 85 -1.94 -2.22 2.80
CA SER A 85 -3.26 -2.79 2.94
C SER A 85 -3.98 -2.75 1.61
N HIS A 86 -4.83 -3.72 1.37
CA HIS A 86 -5.62 -3.78 0.15
C HIS A 86 -6.94 -4.46 0.41
N CYS A 87 -7.92 -4.11 -0.40
CA CYS A 87 -9.22 -4.75 -0.45
C CYS A 87 -9.70 -4.70 -1.89
N LYS A 88 -10.90 -5.19 -2.15
CA LYS A 88 -11.45 -5.17 -3.51
C LYS A 88 -11.53 -3.74 -4.03
N GLY A 89 -10.78 -3.46 -5.10
CA GLY A 89 -10.79 -2.17 -5.78
C GLY A 89 -9.86 -1.11 -5.19
N TYR A 90 -9.12 -1.42 -4.10
CA TYR A 90 -8.26 -0.42 -3.47
C TYR A 90 -6.95 -1.02 -2.98
N ALA A 91 -5.91 -0.21 -3.08
CA ALA A 91 -4.62 -0.49 -2.45
C ALA A 91 -4.19 0.75 -1.66
N ALA A 92 -3.59 0.54 -0.51
CA ALA A 92 -3.15 1.62 0.37
C ALA A 92 -1.74 1.32 0.89
N CYS A 93 -0.95 2.37 1.01
CA CYS A 93 0.41 2.29 1.52
C CYS A 93 0.68 3.47 2.43
N ALA A 94 1.34 3.22 3.56
CA ALA A 94 1.81 4.25 4.47
C ALA A 94 3.30 4.08 4.71
N VAL A 95 4.02 5.18 4.82
CA VAL A 95 5.45 5.20 5.15
C VAL A 95 5.70 6.23 6.24
N ASP A 96 6.65 5.93 7.14
CA ASP A 96 7.05 6.83 8.21
C ASP A 96 8.44 6.40 8.70
N ASP A 97 9.14 7.29 9.39
CA ASP A 97 10.39 6.96 10.07
C ASP A 97 10.15 6.21 11.39
N LYS A 98 8.89 6.10 11.82
CA LYS A 98 8.45 5.35 13.00
C LYS A 98 7.51 4.22 12.58
N PRO A 99 7.33 3.18 13.39
CA PRO A 99 6.38 2.11 13.08
C PRO A 99 4.99 2.65 12.78
N ILE A 100 4.42 2.25 11.66
CA ILE A 100 3.12 2.69 11.18
C ILE A 100 2.36 1.49 10.61
N GLY A 101 1.06 1.44 10.84
CA GLY A 101 0.16 0.46 10.24
C GLY A 101 -0.94 1.17 9.49
N ILE A 102 -1.44 0.53 8.44
CA ILE A 102 -2.56 1.03 7.64
C ILE A 102 -3.54 -0.10 7.38
N ASP A 103 -4.81 0.23 7.33
CA ASP A 103 -5.87 -0.68 6.95
C ASP A 103 -6.88 0.04 6.08
N ILE A 104 -7.32 -0.60 5.00
CA ILE A 104 -8.34 -0.08 4.11
C ILE A 104 -9.43 -1.13 3.93
N GLU A 105 -10.69 -0.70 4.05
CA GLU A 105 -11.83 -1.59 3.91
C GLU A 105 -13.00 -0.86 3.25
N ILE A 106 -13.82 -1.64 2.54
CA ILE A 106 -15.01 -1.11 1.87
C ILE A 106 -16.15 -1.10 2.89
N ILE A 107 -16.75 0.08 3.10
CA ILE A 107 -17.90 0.24 3.99
C ILE A 107 -19.18 0.53 3.21
N HIS A 108 -19.04 0.85 1.92
CA HIS A 108 -20.13 1.11 0.99
C HIS A 108 -19.56 0.90 -0.43
N PRO A 109 -20.34 0.48 -1.43
CA PRO A 109 -19.82 0.21 -2.76
C PRO A 109 -18.95 1.31 -3.38
N ARG A 110 -19.14 2.56 -2.96
CA ARG A 110 -18.36 3.70 -3.48
C ARG A 110 -17.50 4.39 -2.44
N ILE A 111 -17.44 3.85 -1.21
CA ILE A 111 -16.72 4.49 -0.12
C ILE A 111 -15.83 3.47 0.56
N ALA A 112 -14.56 3.77 0.63
CA ALA A 112 -13.60 3.01 1.39
C ALA A 112 -13.20 3.80 2.63
N LYS A 113 -12.92 3.07 3.71
CA LYS A 113 -12.42 3.63 4.96
C LYS A 113 -10.97 3.23 5.09
N VAL A 114 -10.11 4.21 5.35
CA VAL A 114 -8.72 3.95 5.67
C VAL A 114 -8.45 4.35 7.10
N ALA A 115 -7.74 3.49 7.81
CA ALA A 115 -7.26 3.77 9.16
C ALA A 115 -5.75 3.62 9.17
N HIS A 116 -5.07 4.54 9.84
CA HIS A 116 -3.64 4.42 10.07
C HIS A 116 -3.36 4.50 11.56
N LYS A 117 -2.30 3.84 11.98
CA LYS A 117 -1.99 3.71 13.40
C LYS A 117 -0.50 3.91 13.62
N PHE A 118 -0.18 4.89 14.46
CA PHE A 118 1.13 5.02 15.05
C PHE A 118 1.19 4.23 16.35
N LEU A 119 2.34 4.14 16.96
CA LEU A 119 2.55 3.35 18.16
C LEU A 119 1.50 3.61 19.25
N ASN A 120 1.05 4.86 19.42
CA ASN A 120 0.08 5.25 20.45
C ASN A 120 -1.13 6.02 19.94
N ASP A 121 -1.28 6.16 18.62
CA ASP A 121 -2.35 6.94 18.02
C ASP A 121 -3.03 6.20 16.89
N SER A 122 -4.32 6.50 16.71
CA SER A 122 -5.12 5.92 15.64
C SER A 122 -5.99 6.99 15.01
N GLU A 123 -5.94 7.14 13.71
CA GLU A 123 -6.76 8.09 12.96
C GLU A 123 -7.48 7.37 11.83
N LYS A 124 -8.63 7.92 11.42
CA LYS A 124 -9.46 7.34 10.36
C LYS A 124 -9.90 8.41 9.38
N ALA A 125 -9.95 8.04 8.09
CA ALA A 125 -10.44 8.90 7.03
C ALA A 125 -11.41 8.14 6.15
N MET A 126 -12.36 8.86 5.56
CA MET A 126 -13.34 8.32 4.61
C MET A 126 -13.00 8.79 3.21
N ILE A 127 -13.05 7.87 2.24
CA ILE A 127 -12.71 8.16 0.85
C ILE A 127 -13.82 7.63 -0.04
N ALA A 128 -14.32 8.50 -0.90
CA ALA A 128 -15.38 8.16 -1.86
C ALA A 128 -14.80 7.89 -3.25
#